data_fa7c38afacc482e9808a82d2aaa432d3
#
_entry.id   fa7c38afacc482e9808a82d2aaa432d3
#
_cell.length_a   1.000
_cell.length_b   1.000
_cell.length_c   1.000
_cell.angle_alpha   90.00
_cell.angle_beta   90.00
_cell.angle_gamma   90.00
#
_symmetry.space_group_name_H-M   'P 1'
#
loop_
_entity.id
_entity.type
_entity.pdbx_description
1 polymer ?
#
loop_
_entity_poly.entity_id
_entity_poly.type
_entity_poly.pdbx_seq_one_letter_code
_entity_poly.pdbx_strand_id
1 'polypeptide(L)'
;LGGGIVTGSLTLVGGDPGIGKSTLLLQMCRNLSLKKQHILYVSGEESLRQIKMRAMRIGDFSDTLELFCETNLNRIEEVIQQKKPQIVIIDSIQTMYNEAVSAAPGSVSQVRESTGVLLRLAKGLGISIFIVGHVTKEGTVAGPRVLEHMVDTVLYFEGDRHASYRILRGVKNRFGSTDEIGVFEMRQEGLTEVLNPSEFMLNGRPAGAS
;
A
#
# COMPACT_ATOMS: atom_id res chain seq x y z
N LEU A 1 12.95 4.00 0.45
CA LEU A 1 12.47 5.23 1.11
C LEU A 1 13.60 6.07 1.74
N GLY A 2 14.87 5.77 1.43
CA GLY A 2 16.01 6.62 1.81
C GLY A 2 16.20 6.82 3.32
N GLY A 3 15.78 5.88 4.14
CA GLY A 3 15.96 5.97 5.59
C GLY A 3 14.73 5.58 6.41
N GLY A 4 13.62 5.23 5.77
CA GLY A 4 12.45 4.71 6.45
C GLY A 4 11.16 5.51 6.20
N ILE A 5 10.17 5.27 7.05
CA ILE A 5 8.86 5.90 6.99
C ILE A 5 8.92 7.24 7.70
N VAL A 6 8.50 8.30 7.02
CA VAL A 6 8.43 9.65 7.60
C VAL A 6 7.13 9.79 8.39
N THR A 7 7.24 10.18 9.65
CA THR A 7 6.10 10.44 10.53
C THR A 7 5.19 11.53 9.95
N GLY A 8 3.89 11.28 9.93
CA GLY A 8 2.91 12.22 9.39
C GLY A 8 2.87 12.29 7.86
N SER A 9 3.50 11.34 7.16
CA SER A 9 3.49 11.28 5.70
C SER A 9 2.32 10.47 5.16
N LEU A 10 1.89 10.81 3.95
CA LEU A 10 0.94 10.04 3.16
C LEU A 10 1.66 9.44 1.95
N THR A 11 1.69 8.13 1.87
CA THR A 11 2.36 7.37 0.80
C THR A 11 1.34 6.62 -0.04
N LEU A 12 1.40 6.79 -1.34
CA LEU A 12 0.61 6.03 -2.32
C LEU A 12 1.42 4.84 -2.82
N VAL A 13 0.84 3.65 -2.74
CA VAL A 13 1.38 2.42 -3.34
C VAL A 13 0.45 2.01 -4.49
N GLY A 14 0.90 2.23 -5.71
CA GLY A 14 0.16 1.91 -6.93
C GLY A 14 0.67 0.65 -7.61
N GLY A 15 -0.17 0.04 -8.41
CA GLY A 15 0.17 -1.13 -9.22
C GLY A 15 -1.08 -1.88 -9.68
N ASP A 16 -0.89 -2.83 -10.60
CA ASP A 16 -1.96 -3.64 -11.12
C ASP A 16 -2.67 -4.45 -10.03
N PRO A 17 -3.98 -4.70 -10.15
CA PRO A 17 -4.68 -5.62 -9.26
C PRO A 17 -4.03 -7.00 -9.28
N GLY A 18 -3.81 -7.59 -8.10
CA GLY A 18 -3.19 -8.91 -7.96
C GLY A 18 -1.68 -8.97 -8.12
N ILE A 19 -0.99 -7.81 -8.24
CA ILE A 19 0.48 -7.78 -8.36
C ILE A 19 1.20 -8.10 -7.04
N GLY A 20 0.53 -7.95 -5.90
CA GLY A 20 1.08 -8.24 -4.58
C GLY A 20 1.23 -7.03 -3.65
N LYS A 21 0.55 -5.92 -3.93
CA LYS A 21 0.60 -4.70 -3.08
C LYS A 21 0.17 -4.98 -1.65
N SER A 22 -0.96 -5.66 -1.46
CA SER A 22 -1.48 -6.00 -0.14
C SER A 22 -0.53 -6.94 0.61
N THR A 23 0.10 -7.90 -0.07
CA THR A 23 1.12 -8.78 0.52
C THR A 23 2.34 -8.00 0.97
N LEU A 24 2.85 -7.10 0.13
CA LEU A 24 3.98 -6.23 0.46
C LEU A 24 3.71 -5.42 1.73
N LEU A 25 2.55 -4.76 1.79
CA LEU A 25 2.17 -3.93 2.93
C LEU A 25 1.90 -4.75 4.19
N LEU A 26 1.31 -5.93 4.04
CA LEU A 26 1.09 -6.82 5.19
C LEU A 26 2.41 -7.33 5.78
N GLN A 27 3.41 -7.64 4.94
CA GLN A 27 4.76 -7.98 5.40
C GLN A 27 5.47 -6.80 6.08
N MET A 28 5.31 -5.59 5.56
CA MET A 28 5.79 -4.38 6.23
C MET A 28 5.13 -4.22 7.61
N CYS A 29 3.83 -4.40 7.70
CA CYS A 29 3.08 -4.37 8.96
C CYS A 29 3.59 -5.41 9.95
N ARG A 30 3.90 -6.62 9.47
CA ARG A 30 4.51 -7.66 10.31
C ARG A 30 5.80 -7.17 10.95
N ASN A 31 6.73 -6.71 10.14
CA ASN A 31 8.04 -6.25 10.61
C ASN A 31 7.91 -5.09 11.61
N LEU A 32 7.00 -4.16 11.36
CA LEU A 32 6.75 -3.03 12.24
C LEU A 32 6.05 -3.44 13.54
N SER A 33 5.11 -4.38 13.47
CA SER A 33 4.42 -4.90 14.66
C SER A 33 5.38 -5.63 15.61
N LEU A 34 6.33 -6.37 15.07
CA LEU A 34 7.38 -7.02 15.87
C LEU A 34 8.30 -6.00 16.57
N LYS A 35 8.40 -4.79 16.04
CA LYS A 35 9.06 -3.65 16.67
C LYS A 35 8.13 -2.86 17.62
N LYS A 36 6.97 -3.43 17.96
CA LYS A 36 5.96 -2.83 18.84
C LYS A 36 5.35 -1.52 18.34
N GLN A 37 5.38 -1.30 17.03
CA GLN A 37 4.63 -0.21 16.41
C GLN A 37 3.13 -0.57 16.37
N HIS A 38 2.27 0.40 16.69
CA HIS A 38 0.82 0.23 16.59
C HIS A 38 0.35 0.52 15.17
N ILE A 39 -0.28 -0.46 14.55
CA ILE A 39 -0.70 -0.40 13.15
C ILE A 39 -2.18 -0.74 13.05
N LEU A 40 -2.90 0.07 12.27
CA LEU A 40 -4.27 -0.21 11.85
C LEU A 40 -4.28 -0.52 10.35
N TYR A 41 -4.63 -1.75 10.01
CA TYR A 41 -4.83 -2.17 8.62
C TYR A 41 -6.31 -2.13 8.28
N VAL A 42 -6.71 -1.20 7.42
CA VAL A 42 -8.09 -1.03 6.97
C VAL A 42 -8.26 -1.65 5.59
N SER A 43 -9.16 -2.62 5.49
CA SER A 43 -9.48 -3.27 4.22
C SER A 43 -10.92 -2.97 3.79
N GLY A 44 -11.08 -2.49 2.57
CA GLY A 44 -12.38 -2.35 1.91
C GLY A 44 -12.65 -3.43 0.86
N GLU A 45 -11.67 -4.28 0.57
CA GLU A 45 -11.75 -5.30 -0.50
C GLU A 45 -11.84 -6.71 0.04
N GLU A 46 -11.06 -7.04 1.05
CA GLU A 46 -10.97 -8.38 1.61
C GLU A 46 -11.68 -8.49 2.96
N SER A 47 -12.25 -9.66 3.22
CA SER A 47 -12.77 -10.00 4.53
C SER A 47 -11.64 -10.21 5.54
N LEU A 48 -11.97 -10.07 6.81
CA LEU A 48 -11.05 -10.33 7.92
C LEU A 48 -10.44 -11.75 7.84
N ARG A 49 -11.25 -12.74 7.45
CA ARG A 49 -10.80 -14.12 7.26
C ARG A 49 -9.74 -14.24 6.17
N GLN A 50 -9.95 -13.58 5.02
CA GLN A 50 -9.00 -13.62 3.92
C GLN A 50 -7.66 -12.99 4.30
N ILE A 51 -7.69 -11.86 4.99
CA ILE A 51 -6.47 -11.20 5.47
C ILE A 51 -5.74 -12.08 6.49
N LYS A 52 -6.45 -12.69 7.43
CA LYS A 52 -5.87 -13.60 8.42
C LYS A 52 -5.21 -14.82 7.77
N MET A 53 -5.84 -15.41 6.76
CA MET A 53 -5.27 -16.54 6.01
C MET A 53 -3.97 -16.15 5.31
N ARG A 54 -3.91 -14.96 4.74
CA ARG A 54 -2.68 -14.44 4.13
C ARG A 54 -1.60 -14.17 5.17
N ALA A 55 -1.97 -13.57 6.28
CA ALA A 55 -1.07 -13.28 7.40
C ALA A 55 -0.43 -14.56 7.96
N MET A 56 -1.19 -15.63 8.11
CA MET A 56 -0.69 -16.93 8.60
C MET A 56 0.39 -17.53 7.69
N ARG A 57 0.32 -17.29 6.38
CA ARG A 57 1.37 -17.73 5.43
C ARG A 57 2.65 -16.90 5.54
N ILE A 58 2.52 -15.63 5.88
CA ILE A 58 3.65 -14.70 6.00
C ILE A 58 4.46 -14.97 7.27
N GLY A 59 3.81 -15.32 8.36
CA GLY A 59 4.45 -15.63 9.65
C GLY A 59 3.71 -15.06 10.85
N ASP A 60 4.41 -14.93 11.97
CA ASP A 60 3.85 -14.43 13.21
C ASP A 60 3.75 -12.91 13.23
N PHE A 61 2.68 -12.42 13.81
CA PHE A 61 2.40 -10.99 14.02
C PHE A 61 2.28 -10.69 15.52
N SER A 62 2.65 -9.48 15.90
CA SER A 62 2.37 -8.96 17.23
C SER A 62 0.90 -8.50 17.34
N ASP A 63 0.38 -8.46 18.55
CA ASP A 63 -0.94 -7.92 18.91
C ASP A 63 -1.09 -6.41 18.66
N THR A 64 0.00 -5.72 18.32
CA THR A 64 -0.01 -4.29 17.95
C THR A 64 -0.53 -4.04 16.54
N LEU A 65 -0.74 -5.07 15.72
CA LEU A 65 -1.44 -4.98 14.45
C LEU A 65 -2.93 -5.26 14.67
N GLU A 66 -3.76 -4.29 14.33
CA GLU A 66 -5.22 -4.43 14.30
C GLU A 66 -5.74 -4.40 12.87
N LEU A 67 -6.71 -5.28 12.58
CA LEU A 67 -7.38 -5.37 11.30
C LEU A 67 -8.79 -4.80 11.40
N PHE A 68 -9.18 -3.95 10.46
CA PHE A 68 -10.49 -3.31 10.41
C PHE A 68 -11.05 -3.37 8.98
N CYS A 69 -12.17 -4.08 8.81
CA CYS A 69 -12.86 -4.17 7.53
C CYS A 69 -13.95 -3.12 7.47
N GLU A 70 -13.71 -2.03 6.75
CA GLU A 70 -14.62 -0.90 6.61
C GLU A 70 -14.34 -0.13 5.32
N THR A 71 -15.39 0.44 4.73
CA THR A 71 -15.32 1.31 3.56
C THR A 71 -15.81 2.73 3.84
N ASN A 72 -16.58 2.94 4.90
CA ASN A 72 -17.05 4.27 5.31
C ASN A 72 -15.91 5.05 5.97
N LEU A 73 -15.47 6.11 5.29
CA LEU A 73 -14.34 6.92 5.75
C LEU A 73 -14.61 7.62 7.08
N ASN A 74 -15.84 8.01 7.37
CA ASN A 74 -16.19 8.66 8.64
C ASN A 74 -15.94 7.71 9.82
N ARG A 75 -16.31 6.44 9.68
CA ARG A 75 -16.05 5.41 10.70
C ARG A 75 -14.56 5.11 10.83
N ILE A 76 -13.84 5.08 9.73
CA ILE A 76 -12.39 4.89 9.72
C ILE A 76 -11.71 6.05 10.46
N GLU A 77 -12.11 7.28 10.20
CA GLU A 77 -11.61 8.46 10.89
C GLU A 77 -11.84 8.40 12.41
N GLU A 78 -13.05 8.03 12.84
CA GLU A 78 -13.38 7.85 14.25
C GLU A 78 -12.46 6.83 14.94
N VAL A 79 -12.23 5.68 14.31
CA VAL A 79 -11.35 4.62 14.84
C VAL A 79 -9.91 5.09 14.92
N ILE A 80 -9.42 5.81 13.90
CA ILE A 80 -8.07 6.39 13.90
C ILE A 80 -7.90 7.39 15.05
N GLN A 81 -8.88 8.25 15.27
CA GLN A 81 -8.84 9.23 16.35
C GLN A 81 -8.90 8.59 17.75
N GLN A 82 -9.64 7.51 17.91
CA GLN A 82 -9.73 6.78 19.17
C GLN A 82 -8.47 5.97 19.50
N LYS A 83 -7.97 5.24 18.50
CA LYS A 83 -6.85 4.31 18.71
C LYS A 83 -5.48 4.97 18.56
N LYS A 84 -5.40 6.07 17.86
CA LYS A 84 -4.16 6.82 17.59
C LYS A 84 -3.00 5.90 17.15
N PRO A 85 -3.20 5.08 16.10
CA PRO A 85 -2.14 4.22 15.60
C PRO A 85 -0.99 5.06 15.07
N GLN A 86 0.21 4.50 15.04
CA GLN A 86 1.39 5.16 14.46
C GLN A 86 1.36 5.05 12.92
N ILE A 87 0.79 3.96 12.42
CA ILE A 87 0.73 3.64 10.99
C ILE A 87 -0.67 3.15 10.65
N VAL A 88 -1.19 3.62 9.52
CA VAL A 88 -2.47 3.18 8.95
C VAL A 88 -2.26 2.72 7.52
N ILE A 89 -2.85 1.58 7.17
CA ILE A 89 -2.94 1.10 5.79
C ILE A 89 -4.38 1.22 5.33
N ILE A 90 -4.60 1.79 4.16
CA ILE A 90 -5.91 1.86 3.49
C ILE A 90 -5.85 1.03 2.22
N ASP A 91 -6.52 -0.09 2.19
CA ASP A 91 -6.52 -1.05 1.07
C ASP A 91 -7.95 -1.37 0.60
N SER A 92 -8.41 -0.73 -0.45
CA SER A 92 -7.81 0.27 -1.33
C SER A 92 -8.53 1.61 -1.23
N ILE A 93 -7.91 2.66 -1.75
CA ILE A 93 -8.54 3.99 -1.79
C ILE A 93 -9.81 4.00 -2.66
N GLN A 94 -9.87 3.18 -3.70
CA GLN A 94 -11.01 3.08 -4.60
C GLN A 94 -12.26 2.47 -3.94
N THR A 95 -12.12 1.74 -2.85
CA THR A 95 -13.24 1.16 -2.10
C THR A 95 -13.78 2.07 -1.00
N MET A 96 -13.06 3.12 -0.66
CA MET A 96 -13.45 4.07 0.38
C MET A 96 -14.49 5.06 -0.14
N TYR A 97 -15.39 5.48 0.73
CA TYR A 97 -16.33 6.54 0.41
C TYR A 97 -16.50 7.53 1.57
N ASN A 98 -16.67 8.79 1.20
CA ASN A 98 -17.02 9.88 2.08
C ASN A 98 -18.51 10.21 1.85
N GLU A 99 -19.33 10.13 2.89
CA GLU A 99 -20.77 10.40 2.82
C GLU A 99 -21.11 11.82 2.37
N ALA A 100 -20.20 12.77 2.56
CA ALA A 100 -20.37 14.15 2.10
C ALA A 100 -20.25 14.31 0.58
N VAL A 101 -19.80 13.28 -0.13
CA VAL A 101 -19.62 13.30 -1.58
C VAL A 101 -20.66 12.39 -2.23
N SER A 102 -21.48 12.93 -3.12
CA SER A 102 -22.57 12.20 -3.78
C SER A 102 -22.12 11.23 -4.87
N ALA A 103 -20.84 11.29 -5.28
CA ALA A 103 -20.29 10.41 -6.31
C ALA A 103 -20.04 9.00 -5.79
N ALA A 104 -20.07 8.00 -6.69
CA ALA A 104 -19.83 6.61 -6.36
C ALA A 104 -18.39 6.35 -5.87
N PRO A 105 -18.18 5.30 -5.03
CA PRO A 105 -16.83 4.83 -4.70
C PRO A 105 -16.01 4.55 -5.96
N GLY A 106 -14.73 4.92 -5.93
CA GLY A 106 -13.83 4.76 -7.08
C GLY A 106 -13.90 5.88 -8.12
N SER A 107 -14.88 6.77 -8.07
CA SER A 107 -14.90 7.97 -8.92
C SER A 107 -13.76 8.92 -8.56
N VAL A 108 -13.35 9.77 -9.51
CA VAL A 108 -12.26 10.75 -9.29
C VAL A 108 -12.54 11.64 -8.07
N SER A 109 -13.76 12.15 -7.94
CA SER A 109 -14.15 13.02 -6.81
C SER A 109 -14.10 12.28 -5.48
N GLN A 110 -14.63 11.06 -5.39
CA GLN A 110 -14.57 10.25 -4.15
C GLN A 110 -13.12 9.92 -3.75
N VAL A 111 -12.32 9.48 -4.70
CA VAL A 111 -10.92 9.10 -4.44
C VAL A 111 -10.11 10.31 -3.98
N ARG A 112 -10.30 11.47 -4.60
CA ARG A 112 -9.61 12.72 -4.21
C ARG A 112 -10.06 13.24 -2.86
N GLU A 113 -11.36 13.29 -2.60
CA GLU A 113 -11.91 13.74 -1.30
C GLU A 113 -11.48 12.81 -0.16
N SER A 114 -11.55 11.50 -0.37
CA SER A 114 -11.09 10.53 0.62
C SER A 114 -9.60 10.67 0.92
N THR A 115 -8.79 10.88 -0.11
CA THR A 115 -7.35 11.13 0.05
C THR A 115 -7.09 12.44 0.80
N GLY A 116 -7.87 13.48 0.55
CA GLY A 116 -7.79 14.76 1.27
C GLY A 116 -8.05 14.60 2.77
N VAL A 117 -9.05 13.81 3.15
CA VAL A 117 -9.32 13.48 4.57
C VAL A 117 -8.15 12.76 5.20
N LEU A 118 -7.61 11.74 4.54
CA LEU A 118 -6.47 10.97 5.03
C LEU A 118 -5.20 11.83 5.16
N LEU A 119 -4.99 12.76 4.23
CA LEU A 119 -3.88 13.71 4.30
C LEU A 119 -3.98 14.61 5.54
N ARG A 120 -5.17 15.13 5.83
CA ARG A 120 -5.41 15.95 7.04
C ARG A 120 -5.19 15.15 8.32
N LEU A 121 -5.64 13.89 8.36
CA LEU A 121 -5.39 13.00 9.50
C LEU A 121 -3.90 12.73 9.71
N ALA A 122 -3.18 12.42 8.64
CA ALA A 122 -1.73 12.18 8.69
C ALA A 122 -0.98 13.38 9.24
N LYS A 123 -1.25 14.58 8.71
CA LYS A 123 -0.60 15.83 9.14
C LYS A 123 -1.04 16.26 10.53
N GLY A 124 -2.33 16.19 10.84
CA GLY A 124 -2.89 16.65 12.11
C GLY A 124 -2.56 15.78 13.30
N LEU A 125 -2.49 14.48 13.13
CA LEU A 125 -2.22 13.51 14.20
C LEU A 125 -0.79 12.96 14.19
N GLY A 126 0.03 13.30 13.20
CA GLY A 126 1.38 12.76 13.06
C GLY A 126 1.39 11.26 12.77
N ILE A 127 0.41 10.77 12.01
CA ILE A 127 0.27 9.36 11.65
C ILE A 127 0.82 9.15 10.24
N SER A 128 1.58 8.08 10.02
CA SER A 128 2.04 7.68 8.70
C SER A 128 0.96 6.82 8.04
N ILE A 129 0.43 7.26 6.90
CA ILE A 129 -0.65 6.57 6.19
C ILE A 129 -0.15 6.08 4.84
N PHE A 130 -0.40 4.79 4.55
CA PHE A 130 -0.18 4.17 3.25
C PHE A 130 -1.52 3.91 2.60
N ILE A 131 -1.71 4.40 1.39
CA ILE A 131 -2.91 4.12 0.59
C ILE A 131 -2.56 3.25 -0.60
N VAL A 132 -3.35 2.20 -0.79
CA VAL A 132 -3.24 1.31 -1.95
C VAL A 132 -4.12 1.83 -3.06
N GLY A 133 -3.55 1.98 -4.26
CA GLY A 133 -4.26 2.37 -5.47
C GLY A 133 -4.06 1.35 -6.59
N HIS A 134 -5.14 0.73 -7.06
CA HIS A 134 -5.07 -0.16 -8.21
C HIS A 134 -4.99 0.63 -9.50
N VAL A 135 -4.00 0.31 -10.36
CA VAL A 135 -3.96 0.82 -11.73
C VAL A 135 -5.17 0.28 -12.47
N THR A 136 -5.92 1.17 -13.08
CA THR A 136 -7.15 0.85 -13.81
C THR A 136 -6.92 0.98 -15.31
N LYS A 137 -7.58 0.13 -16.09
CA LYS A 137 -7.80 0.40 -17.51
C LYS A 137 -8.77 1.58 -17.63
N GLU A 138 -8.74 2.28 -18.75
CA GLU A 138 -9.68 3.38 -19.00
C GLU A 138 -11.12 2.98 -18.64
N GLY A 139 -11.76 3.77 -17.81
CA GLY A 139 -13.10 3.47 -17.29
C GLY A 139 -13.57 4.44 -16.22
N THR A 140 -14.65 4.08 -15.53
CA THR A 140 -15.32 4.89 -14.50
C THR A 140 -14.57 4.96 -13.17
N VAL A 141 -13.62 4.03 -12.92
CA VAL A 141 -12.85 3.98 -11.69
C VAL A 141 -11.53 4.74 -11.85
N ALA A 142 -11.28 5.69 -10.96
CA ALA A 142 -10.05 6.47 -10.97
C ALA A 142 -8.83 5.62 -10.57
N GLY A 143 -7.77 5.71 -11.36
CA GLY A 143 -6.48 5.13 -11.02
C GLY A 143 -5.66 6.02 -10.08
N PRO A 144 -4.48 5.54 -9.63
CA PRO A 144 -3.64 6.26 -8.67
C PRO A 144 -3.04 7.57 -9.20
N ARG A 145 -2.94 7.74 -10.52
CA ARG A 145 -2.34 8.96 -11.12
C ARG A 145 -3.03 10.26 -10.69
N VAL A 146 -4.35 10.23 -10.44
CA VAL A 146 -5.08 11.42 -10.00
C VAL A 146 -4.71 11.87 -8.59
N LEU A 147 -3.98 11.05 -7.83
CA LEU A 147 -3.56 11.29 -6.46
C LEU A 147 -2.10 11.69 -6.31
N GLU A 148 -1.28 11.51 -7.34
CA GLU A 148 0.18 11.67 -7.25
C GLU A 148 0.60 13.07 -6.75
N HIS A 149 -0.12 14.11 -7.11
CA HIS A 149 0.17 15.48 -6.68
C HIS A 149 -0.26 15.78 -5.23
N MET A 150 -1.17 14.97 -4.66
CA MET A 150 -1.70 15.16 -3.31
C MET A 150 -0.86 14.52 -2.22
N VAL A 151 -0.14 13.47 -2.54
CA VAL A 151 0.61 12.65 -1.58
C VAL A 151 2.06 13.06 -1.48
N ASP A 152 2.73 12.68 -0.39
CA ASP A 152 4.14 12.98 -0.16
C ASP A 152 5.09 12.06 -0.92
N THR A 153 4.69 10.80 -1.06
CA THR A 153 5.49 9.74 -1.68
C THR A 153 4.61 8.87 -2.57
N VAL A 154 5.11 8.55 -3.74
CA VAL A 154 4.47 7.64 -4.70
C VAL A 154 5.41 6.49 -5.01
N LEU A 155 4.97 5.28 -4.73
CA LEU A 155 5.64 4.03 -5.04
C LEU A 155 4.79 3.23 -6.00
N TYR A 156 5.39 2.68 -7.05
CA TYR A 156 4.72 1.72 -7.95
C TYR A 156 5.31 0.34 -7.78
N PHE A 157 4.43 -0.63 -7.62
CA PHE A 157 4.75 -2.05 -7.54
C PHE A 157 4.39 -2.68 -8.86
N GLU A 158 5.41 -3.12 -9.61
CA GLU A 158 5.32 -3.52 -11.00
C GLU A 158 5.85 -4.95 -11.19
N GLY A 159 5.45 -5.59 -12.28
CA GLY A 159 5.91 -6.91 -12.67
C GLY A 159 4.93 -7.61 -13.60
N ASP A 160 5.33 -8.72 -14.14
CA ASP A 160 4.45 -9.62 -14.87
C ASP A 160 3.79 -10.60 -13.88
N ARG A 161 2.48 -10.78 -13.99
CA ARG A 161 1.74 -11.73 -13.14
C ARG A 161 2.20 -13.17 -13.31
N HIS A 162 2.75 -13.50 -14.47
CA HIS A 162 3.27 -14.82 -14.79
C HIS A 162 4.74 -15.00 -14.39
N ALA A 163 5.44 -13.90 -14.10
CA ALA A 163 6.81 -13.94 -13.61
C ALA A 163 6.85 -13.90 -12.07
N SER A 164 7.87 -14.53 -11.50
CA SER A 164 8.05 -14.58 -10.04
C SER A 164 8.50 -13.25 -9.44
N TYR A 165 8.99 -12.32 -10.26
CA TYR A 165 9.65 -11.10 -9.78
C TYR A 165 8.76 -9.88 -9.82
N ARG A 166 9.02 -8.98 -8.85
CA ARG A 166 8.34 -7.71 -8.68
C ARG A 166 9.37 -6.60 -8.45
N ILE A 167 9.07 -5.41 -8.94
CA ILE A 167 9.90 -4.23 -8.76
C ILE A 167 9.09 -3.18 -8.02
N LEU A 168 9.63 -2.65 -6.93
CA LEU A 168 9.11 -1.48 -6.23
C LEU A 168 9.92 -0.26 -6.64
N ARG A 169 9.27 0.70 -7.27
CA ARG A 169 9.90 1.89 -7.82
C ARG A 169 9.33 3.17 -7.23
N GLY A 170 10.20 4.06 -6.73
CA GLY A 170 9.83 5.41 -6.35
C GLY A 170 9.61 6.29 -7.57
N VAL A 171 8.47 6.97 -7.62
CA VAL A 171 8.11 7.92 -8.68
C VAL A 171 8.13 9.35 -8.15
N LYS A 172 7.77 9.53 -6.89
CA LYS A 172 7.80 10.80 -6.17
C LYS A 172 8.22 10.54 -4.74
N ASN A 173 9.12 11.37 -4.22
CA ASN A 173 9.49 11.35 -2.81
C ASN A 173 9.82 12.78 -2.36
N ARG A 174 8.92 13.39 -1.60
CA ARG A 174 9.09 14.74 -1.07
C ARG A 174 10.27 14.84 -0.11
N PHE A 175 10.69 13.72 0.48
CA PHE A 175 11.71 13.67 1.53
C PHE A 175 13.08 13.17 1.07
N GLY A 176 13.24 12.82 -0.20
CA GLY A 176 14.50 12.28 -0.70
C GLY A 176 14.48 11.88 -2.17
N SER A 177 15.45 11.05 -2.55
CA SER A 177 15.62 10.56 -3.91
C SER A 177 14.57 9.52 -4.31
N THR A 178 14.35 9.38 -5.61
CA THR A 178 13.56 8.32 -6.26
C THR A 178 14.44 7.34 -7.05
N ASP A 179 15.76 7.42 -6.91
CA ASP A 179 16.70 6.65 -7.72
C ASP A 179 16.82 5.17 -7.30
N GLU A 180 16.36 4.83 -6.10
CA GLU A 180 16.41 3.47 -5.58
C GLU A 180 15.22 2.64 -6.04
N ILE A 181 15.50 1.38 -6.39
CA ILE A 181 14.48 0.36 -6.67
C ILE A 181 14.65 -0.82 -5.73
N GLY A 182 13.53 -1.44 -5.34
CA GLY A 182 13.49 -2.72 -4.64
C GLY A 182 13.09 -3.84 -5.60
N VAL A 183 13.78 -4.95 -5.57
CA VAL A 183 13.42 -6.14 -6.35
C VAL A 183 13.02 -7.26 -5.39
N PHE A 184 11.89 -7.88 -5.67
CA PHE A 184 11.32 -8.95 -4.85
C PHE A 184 10.98 -10.16 -5.69
N GLU A 185 11.09 -11.32 -5.09
CA GLU A 185 10.59 -12.58 -5.64
C GLU A 185 9.30 -12.96 -4.90
N MET A 186 8.24 -13.24 -5.66
CA MET A 186 6.98 -13.74 -5.11
C MET A 186 7.09 -15.25 -4.89
N ARG A 187 6.90 -15.69 -3.65
CA ARG A 187 6.88 -17.08 -3.21
C ARG A 187 5.57 -17.42 -2.51
N GLN A 188 5.37 -18.68 -2.13
CA GLN A 188 4.18 -19.10 -1.40
C GLN A 188 4.03 -18.41 -0.04
N GLU A 189 5.14 -18.14 0.64
CA GLU A 189 5.19 -17.49 1.95
C GLU A 189 5.06 -15.96 1.84
N GLY A 190 5.13 -15.40 0.66
CA GLY A 190 5.08 -13.96 0.39
C GLY A 190 6.25 -13.49 -0.47
N LEU A 191 6.60 -12.22 -0.33
CA LEU A 191 7.68 -11.57 -1.07
C LEU A 191 9.01 -11.73 -0.35
N THR A 192 10.05 -12.07 -1.10
CA THR A 192 11.43 -12.13 -0.62
C THR A 192 12.27 -11.11 -1.36
N GLU A 193 13.05 -10.31 -0.64
CA GLU A 193 13.95 -9.33 -1.24
C GLU A 193 15.07 -10.01 -2.03
N VAL A 194 15.36 -9.48 -3.21
CA VAL A 194 16.51 -9.87 -4.03
C VAL A 194 17.65 -8.89 -3.74
N LEU A 195 18.67 -9.38 -3.01
CA LEU A 195 19.77 -8.53 -2.51
C LEU A 195 20.74 -8.07 -3.61
N ASN A 196 20.83 -8.80 -4.72
CA ASN A 196 21.70 -8.46 -5.84
C ASN A 196 20.93 -8.43 -7.16
N PRO A 197 20.18 -7.34 -7.45
CA PRO A 197 19.36 -7.22 -8.65
C PRO A 197 20.16 -7.36 -9.95
N SER A 198 21.44 -6.98 -9.96
CA SER A 198 22.30 -7.07 -11.15
C SER A 198 22.60 -8.51 -11.55
N GLU A 199 22.90 -9.38 -10.61
CA GLU A 199 23.06 -10.82 -10.89
C GLU A 199 21.77 -11.44 -11.41
N PHE A 200 20.65 -11.00 -10.87
CA PHE A 200 19.35 -11.46 -11.30
C PHE A 200 19.02 -11.08 -12.75
N MET A 201 19.24 -9.83 -13.13
CA MET A 201 19.02 -9.32 -14.50
C MET A 201 19.88 -10.04 -15.54
N LEU A 202 21.09 -10.51 -15.15
CA LEU A 202 22.00 -11.26 -16.01
C LEU A 202 21.61 -12.74 -16.13
N ASN A 203 21.10 -13.35 -15.07
CA ASN A 203 20.71 -14.77 -15.04
C ASN A 203 19.30 -15.02 -15.59
N GLY A 204 18.47 -13.99 -15.73
CA GLY A 204 17.09 -14.07 -16.22
C GLY A 204 16.92 -13.95 -17.73
N ARG A 205 17.99 -13.91 -18.52
CA ARG A 205 17.88 -14.06 -19.99
C ARG A 205 17.68 -15.55 -20.31
N PRO A 206 16.56 -15.91 -20.97
CA PRO A 206 16.45 -17.28 -21.48
C PRO A 206 17.60 -17.51 -22.47
N ALA A 207 18.39 -18.50 -22.22
CA ALA A 207 19.33 -19.07 -23.20
C ALA A 207 18.48 -19.64 -24.34
N GLY A 208 18.42 -18.92 -25.44
CA GLY A 208 17.76 -19.44 -26.64
C GLY A 208 16.92 -18.43 -27.39
N ALA A 209 17.57 -17.54 -28.12
CA ALA A 209 17.07 -16.99 -29.37
C ALA A 209 18.29 -16.76 -30.26
N SER A 210 18.66 -17.77 -30.99
CA SER A 210 19.41 -17.70 -32.25
C SER A 210 18.44 -17.74 -33.40
#